data_927784a2cccacde1d4368268e29fc0df
#
_entry.id   927784a2cccacde1d4368268e29fc0df
#
_cell.length_a   1.000
_cell.length_b   1.000
_cell.length_c   1.000
_cell.angle_alpha   90.00
_cell.angle_beta   90.00
_cell.angle_gamma   90.00
#
_symmetry.space_group_name_H-M   'P 1'
#
loop_
_entity.id
_entity.type
_entity.pdbx_description
1 polymer ?
#
loop_
_entity_poly.entity_id
_entity_poly.type
_entity_poly.pdbx_seq_one_letter_code
_entity_poly.pdbx_strand_id
1 'polypeptide(L)'
;MFTAGLSAEALAQDGAGATAALPGDDVQVKGTDLPKPLDAVNADRYRDIFRLQAAGDFRAADRVIEELTDQSLLGHVLADRYLSPTYVSKPKELADWLHRYDTLADARAVYQLALAKGATKVEEPNINVVRVGSPDESYNDRDANWLAGLESWRKGDFASAAASFTKDAEDAENNSWDKAKSAFWAGRAYLRAKQPDKVSTSLRKAAKYPLTFYGQLAARALGIDAQVDWTAPKFTKAHGQQLMSTRSGKRALGLIQVGQIGAAEKELLLLESKAKDSVDDALLGVAEITRMPSLSLKMGAMERLYGDTTIPSALFPVPRWEPKGGFTVDRALLYAIMRQESGFNPLAVSGDGALGLMQVMPDTGKKLGYDAAQLKNPRLSIAAGQKYIARLLRNGLVDNDIILMAVAYNAGAGNLQKWKSDKKAMNDPLLFVETLPSKETRQFVKRILAAYWIYQERLDQEAPTLKALATGGWAQYIGQDGSATASN
;
A
#
# COMPACT_ATOMS: atom_id res chain seq x y z
N MET A 1 17.44 -13.88 -13.35
CA MET A 1 16.62 -12.73 -13.73
C MET A 1 15.50 -12.66 -12.72
N PHE A 2 15.55 -11.75 -11.78
CA PHE A 2 14.51 -11.54 -10.78
C PHE A 2 14.14 -10.06 -10.87
N THR A 3 13.08 -9.77 -11.57
CA THR A 3 12.41 -8.47 -11.54
C THR A 3 11.13 -8.68 -10.74
N ALA A 4 11.22 -8.58 -9.42
CA ALA A 4 10.04 -8.43 -8.59
C ALA A 4 9.80 -6.94 -8.42
N GLY A 5 9.11 -6.37 -9.35
CA GLY A 5 8.66 -5.00 -9.29
C GLY A 5 7.23 -4.92 -9.72
N LEU A 6 6.41 -4.39 -8.85
CA LEU A 6 5.06 -4.02 -9.22
C LEU A 6 5.12 -2.82 -10.15
N SER A 7 4.92 -3.05 -11.45
CA SER A 7 4.36 -2.04 -12.32
C SER A 7 3.00 -1.58 -11.74
N ALA A 8 2.53 -0.40 -12.11
CA ALA A 8 1.20 0.10 -11.74
C ALA A 8 0.05 -0.93 -12.00
N GLU A 9 0.33 -1.97 -12.78
CA GLU A 9 -0.54 -3.13 -13.03
C GLU A 9 -0.76 -4.05 -11.83
N ALA A 10 0.15 -4.12 -10.86
CA ALA A 10 -0.01 -5.05 -9.73
C ALA A 10 -0.98 -4.55 -8.66
N LEU A 11 -1.18 -3.23 -8.53
CA LEU A 11 -2.32 -2.69 -7.78
C LEU A 11 -3.66 -2.98 -8.47
N ALA A 12 -3.63 -3.36 -9.76
CA ALA A 12 -4.79 -3.65 -10.59
C ALA A 12 -5.14 -5.15 -10.68
N GLN A 13 -4.27 -6.06 -10.24
CA GLN A 13 -4.59 -7.48 -10.16
C GLN A 13 -5.22 -7.80 -8.81
N ASP A 14 -6.54 -7.55 -8.71
CA ASP A 14 -7.37 -8.28 -7.75
C ASP A 14 -7.27 -9.76 -8.13
N GLY A 15 -6.27 -10.43 -7.59
CA GLY A 15 -6.17 -11.88 -7.70
C GLY A 15 -7.47 -12.48 -7.20
N ALA A 16 -8.12 -13.31 -8.03
CA ALA A 16 -9.21 -14.18 -7.64
C ALA A 16 -8.67 -15.17 -6.60
N GLY A 17 -8.39 -14.68 -5.40
CA GLY A 17 -7.92 -15.44 -4.25
C GLY A 17 -9.02 -15.51 -3.21
N ALA A 18 -9.29 -16.71 -2.74
CA ALA A 18 -10.26 -17.02 -1.71
C ALA A 18 -10.20 -16.00 -0.58
N THR A 19 -11.32 -15.35 -0.32
CA THR A 19 -11.58 -14.55 0.88
C THR A 19 -11.98 -15.44 2.04
N ALA A 20 -11.18 -16.47 2.36
CA ALA A 20 -11.33 -17.08 3.66
C ALA A 20 -11.12 -15.99 4.71
N ALA A 21 -12.03 -15.86 5.68
CA ALA A 21 -11.85 -14.99 6.83
C ALA A 21 -10.45 -15.21 7.38
N LEU A 22 -9.63 -14.17 7.40
CA LEU A 22 -8.26 -14.29 7.86
C LEU A 22 -8.30 -14.59 9.36
N PRO A 23 -7.77 -15.72 9.84
CA PRO A 23 -7.78 -16.04 11.26
C PRO A 23 -7.09 -14.92 12.06
N GLY A 24 -7.83 -14.26 12.95
CA GLY A 24 -7.32 -13.17 13.80
C GLY A 24 -7.87 -11.79 13.47
N ASP A 25 -8.82 -11.66 12.53
CA ASP A 25 -9.51 -10.39 12.25
C ASP A 25 -10.73 -10.15 13.18
N ASP A 26 -10.70 -10.62 14.42
CA ASP A 26 -11.66 -10.24 15.46
C ASP A 26 -11.52 -8.75 15.80
N VAL A 27 -11.89 -7.91 14.83
CA VAL A 27 -12.03 -6.48 15.04
C VAL A 27 -13.34 -6.24 15.77
N GLN A 28 -13.29 -6.30 17.09
CA GLN A 28 -14.26 -5.56 17.87
C GLN A 28 -13.98 -4.08 17.63
N VAL A 29 -14.75 -3.48 16.71
CA VAL A 29 -14.80 -2.02 16.53
C VAL A 29 -15.45 -1.46 17.79
N LYS A 30 -14.65 -1.32 18.86
CA LYS A 30 -15.12 -0.83 20.16
C LYS A 30 -15.46 0.67 20.02
N GLY A 31 -16.70 1.01 20.38
CA GLY A 31 -17.10 2.39 20.60
C GLY A 31 -17.40 3.21 19.34
N THR A 32 -17.73 2.61 18.21
CA THR A 32 -18.12 3.33 17.00
C THR A 32 -19.64 3.36 16.82
N ASP A 33 -20.17 4.54 16.46
CA ASP A 33 -21.56 4.76 16.09
C ASP A 33 -21.91 4.19 14.70
N LEU A 34 -21.22 3.11 14.26
CA LEU A 34 -21.56 2.43 13.02
C LEU A 34 -22.93 1.79 13.12
N PRO A 35 -23.81 1.99 12.15
CA PRO A 35 -25.09 1.28 12.10
C PRO A 35 -24.88 -0.22 12.08
N LYS A 36 -25.72 -0.94 12.82
CA LYS A 36 -25.73 -2.40 12.90
C LYS A 36 -26.99 -2.92 12.19
N PRO A 37 -26.90 -3.26 10.90
CA PRO A 37 -28.07 -3.67 10.14
C PRO A 37 -28.65 -5.03 10.54
N LEU A 38 -27.82 -5.91 11.13
CA LEU A 38 -28.26 -7.22 11.61
C LEU A 38 -28.70 -7.13 13.08
N ASP A 39 -29.75 -7.85 13.44
CA ASP A 39 -30.05 -8.10 14.85
C ASP A 39 -28.95 -8.97 15.52
N ALA A 40 -28.96 -9.03 16.84
CA ALA A 40 -27.92 -9.73 17.59
C ALA A 40 -27.86 -11.24 17.25
N VAL A 41 -29.01 -11.86 17.06
CA VAL A 41 -29.10 -13.32 16.81
C VAL A 41 -28.50 -13.65 15.44
N ASN A 42 -28.93 -12.93 14.38
CA ASN A 42 -28.38 -13.15 13.05
C ASN A 42 -26.90 -12.77 12.98
N ALA A 43 -26.46 -11.71 13.67
CA ALA A 43 -25.05 -11.34 13.71
C ALA A 43 -24.19 -12.45 14.36
N ASP A 44 -24.64 -13.07 15.45
CA ASP A 44 -23.94 -14.18 16.08
C ASP A 44 -23.93 -15.44 15.18
N ARG A 45 -25.03 -15.75 14.53
CA ARG A 45 -25.10 -16.85 13.56
C ARG A 45 -24.12 -16.66 12.40
N TYR A 46 -24.06 -15.47 11.82
CA TYR A 46 -23.08 -15.17 10.75
C TYR A 46 -21.64 -15.31 11.22
N ARG A 47 -21.29 -14.85 12.43
CA ARG A 47 -19.95 -15.07 13.00
C ARG A 47 -19.64 -16.55 13.14
N ASP A 48 -20.59 -17.34 13.63
CA ASP A 48 -20.42 -18.80 13.75
C ASP A 48 -20.26 -19.47 12.40
N ILE A 49 -21.04 -19.09 11.39
CA ILE A 49 -20.93 -19.64 10.03
C ILE A 49 -19.52 -19.38 9.48
N PHE A 50 -19.04 -18.14 9.50
CA PHE A 50 -17.70 -17.82 8.99
C PHE A 50 -16.60 -18.55 9.77
N ARG A 51 -16.71 -18.64 11.09
CA ARG A 51 -15.78 -19.39 11.93
C ARG A 51 -15.76 -20.89 11.59
N LEU A 52 -16.92 -21.51 11.40
CA LEU A 52 -17.04 -22.93 11.04
C LEU A 52 -16.48 -23.20 9.64
N GLN A 53 -16.74 -22.33 8.66
CA GLN A 53 -16.19 -22.45 7.33
C GLN A 53 -14.66 -22.30 7.33
N ALA A 54 -14.11 -21.35 8.10
CA ALA A 54 -12.66 -21.20 8.27
C ALA A 54 -12.00 -22.45 8.89
N ALA A 55 -12.74 -23.19 9.75
CA ALA A 55 -12.30 -24.47 10.30
C ALA A 55 -12.51 -25.66 9.35
N GLY A 56 -13.14 -25.46 8.18
CA GLY A 56 -13.49 -26.53 7.23
C GLY A 56 -14.71 -27.35 7.62
N ASP A 57 -15.44 -26.98 8.69
CA ASP A 57 -16.68 -27.68 9.10
C ASP A 57 -17.91 -27.11 8.39
N PHE A 58 -17.97 -27.38 7.09
CA PHE A 58 -19.07 -26.92 6.24
C PHE A 58 -20.41 -27.51 6.61
N ARG A 59 -20.44 -28.73 7.20
CA ARG A 59 -21.72 -29.38 7.65
C ARG A 59 -22.30 -28.66 8.86
N ALA A 60 -21.46 -28.27 9.81
CA ALA A 60 -21.94 -27.50 10.96
C ALA A 60 -22.39 -26.10 10.50
N ALA A 61 -21.65 -25.47 9.56
CA ALA A 61 -22.04 -24.19 8.97
C ALA A 61 -23.41 -24.27 8.29
N ASP A 62 -23.74 -25.36 7.56
CA ASP A 62 -25.04 -25.57 6.90
C ASP A 62 -26.20 -25.56 7.90
N ARG A 63 -26.06 -26.22 9.04
CA ARG A 63 -27.08 -26.21 10.10
C ARG A 63 -27.37 -24.80 10.61
N VAL A 64 -26.33 -23.97 10.78
CA VAL A 64 -26.51 -22.60 11.24
C VAL A 64 -27.09 -21.71 10.11
N ILE A 65 -26.75 -21.98 8.85
CA ILE A 65 -27.37 -21.30 7.70
C ILE A 65 -28.87 -21.53 7.61
N GLU A 66 -29.35 -22.75 7.90
CA GLU A 66 -30.78 -23.10 7.93
C GLU A 66 -31.55 -22.31 8.99
N GLU A 67 -30.89 -21.87 10.06
CA GLU A 67 -31.49 -21.06 11.12
C GLU A 67 -31.55 -19.57 10.84
N LEU A 68 -30.87 -19.07 9.76
CA LEU A 68 -30.85 -17.66 9.45
C LEU A 68 -32.24 -17.12 9.09
N THR A 69 -32.68 -16.09 9.81
CA THR A 69 -33.89 -15.34 9.50
C THR A 69 -33.61 -14.12 8.65
N ASP A 70 -32.40 -13.59 8.67
CA ASP A 70 -31.90 -12.55 7.76
C ASP A 70 -30.81 -13.16 6.85
N GLN A 71 -31.07 -13.20 5.54
CA GLN A 71 -30.19 -13.76 4.52
C GLN A 71 -29.38 -12.71 3.75
N SER A 72 -29.32 -11.49 4.24
CA SER A 72 -28.68 -10.36 3.52
C SER A 72 -27.20 -10.58 3.21
N LEU A 73 -26.47 -11.39 4.02
CA LEU A 73 -25.07 -11.74 3.80
C LEU A 73 -24.87 -13.18 3.27
N LEU A 74 -25.95 -13.93 2.98
CA LEU A 74 -25.84 -15.34 2.55
C LEU A 74 -24.99 -15.47 1.26
N GLY A 75 -25.10 -14.54 0.33
CA GLY A 75 -24.27 -14.53 -0.88
C GLY A 75 -22.78 -14.46 -0.57
N HIS A 76 -22.38 -13.68 0.42
CA HIS A 76 -20.98 -13.60 0.88
C HIS A 76 -20.50 -14.84 1.60
N VAL A 77 -21.37 -15.45 2.44
CA VAL A 77 -21.11 -16.74 3.09
C VAL A 77 -20.81 -17.82 2.06
N LEU A 78 -21.65 -17.92 1.03
CA LEU A 78 -21.47 -18.92 -0.03
C LEU A 78 -20.24 -18.62 -0.90
N ALA A 79 -19.96 -17.35 -1.21
CA ALA A 79 -18.73 -16.96 -1.93
C ALA A 79 -17.47 -17.33 -1.14
N ASP A 80 -17.44 -17.03 0.16
CA ASP A 80 -16.35 -17.40 1.07
C ASP A 80 -16.09 -18.92 1.04
N ARG A 81 -17.14 -19.73 1.13
CA ARG A 81 -17.08 -21.19 1.02
C ARG A 81 -16.50 -21.62 -0.34
N TYR A 82 -17.08 -21.15 -1.43
CA TYR A 82 -16.72 -21.63 -2.76
C TYR A 82 -15.31 -21.25 -3.19
N LEU A 83 -14.82 -20.11 -2.73
CA LEU A 83 -13.47 -19.62 -2.97
C LEU A 83 -12.45 -20.19 -1.97
N SER A 84 -12.90 -20.92 -0.93
CA SER A 84 -12.01 -21.56 0.05
C SER A 84 -11.19 -22.69 -0.61
N PRO A 85 -9.88 -22.78 -0.37
CA PRO A 85 -9.04 -23.87 -0.87
C PRO A 85 -9.38 -25.22 -0.25
N THR A 86 -10.10 -25.23 0.88
CA THR A 86 -10.52 -26.47 1.58
C THR A 86 -11.88 -27.00 1.13
N TYR A 87 -12.59 -26.25 0.27
CA TYR A 87 -13.88 -26.64 -0.27
C TYR A 87 -13.77 -27.04 -1.74
N VAL A 88 -14.37 -28.18 -2.10
CA VAL A 88 -14.41 -28.64 -3.50
C VAL A 88 -15.70 -28.17 -4.15
N SER A 89 -15.64 -27.00 -4.78
CA SER A 89 -16.80 -26.39 -5.45
C SER A 89 -17.21 -27.18 -6.69
N LYS A 90 -18.53 -27.31 -6.89
CA LYS A 90 -19.13 -27.96 -8.07
C LYS A 90 -19.56 -26.92 -9.10
N PRO A 91 -19.47 -27.23 -10.43
CA PRO A 91 -19.88 -26.27 -11.48
C PRO A 91 -21.29 -25.76 -11.32
N LYS A 92 -22.24 -26.63 -10.92
CA LYS A 92 -23.65 -26.27 -10.77
C LYS A 92 -23.88 -25.26 -9.63
N GLU A 93 -23.27 -25.47 -8.47
CA GLU A 93 -23.46 -24.56 -7.32
C GLU A 93 -22.87 -23.18 -7.58
N LEU A 94 -21.76 -23.10 -8.35
CA LEU A 94 -21.16 -21.85 -8.78
C LEU A 94 -22.06 -21.11 -9.80
N ALA A 95 -22.65 -21.83 -10.75
CA ALA A 95 -23.61 -21.29 -11.70
C ALA A 95 -24.88 -20.79 -11.01
N ASP A 96 -25.44 -21.57 -10.06
CA ASP A 96 -26.62 -21.20 -9.28
C ASP A 96 -26.34 -19.96 -8.42
N TRP A 97 -25.13 -19.85 -7.86
CA TRP A 97 -24.69 -18.66 -7.11
C TRP A 97 -24.60 -17.43 -8.00
N LEU A 98 -23.95 -17.52 -9.18
CA LEU A 98 -23.83 -16.43 -10.12
C LEU A 98 -25.19 -15.91 -10.58
N HIS A 99 -26.15 -16.81 -10.81
CA HIS A 99 -27.51 -16.41 -11.18
C HIS A 99 -28.22 -15.56 -10.10
N ARG A 100 -27.89 -15.74 -8.82
CA ARG A 100 -28.53 -15.04 -7.69
C ARG A 100 -27.75 -13.81 -7.20
N TYR A 101 -26.43 -13.84 -7.34
CA TYR A 101 -25.51 -12.94 -6.63
C TYR A 101 -24.49 -12.29 -7.57
N ASP A 102 -24.74 -12.20 -8.86
CA ASP A 102 -23.88 -11.63 -9.89
C ASP A 102 -23.49 -10.18 -9.64
N THR A 103 -24.22 -9.46 -8.77
CA THR A 103 -23.99 -8.07 -8.39
C THR A 103 -23.11 -7.90 -7.16
N LEU A 104 -22.70 -8.98 -6.51
CA LEU A 104 -21.79 -8.94 -5.36
C LEU A 104 -20.34 -8.74 -5.79
N ALA A 105 -19.54 -8.15 -4.93
CA ALA A 105 -18.14 -7.85 -5.20
C ALA A 105 -17.30 -9.08 -5.56
N ASP A 106 -17.65 -10.27 -5.05
CA ASP A 106 -16.96 -11.53 -5.32
C ASP A 106 -17.41 -12.21 -6.63
N ALA A 107 -18.40 -11.69 -7.36
CA ALA A 107 -18.99 -12.37 -8.51
C ALA A 107 -17.99 -12.66 -9.62
N ARG A 108 -17.04 -11.78 -9.89
CA ARG A 108 -15.99 -12.03 -10.88
C ARG A 108 -15.08 -13.20 -10.47
N ALA A 109 -14.73 -13.31 -9.19
CA ALA A 109 -13.91 -14.42 -8.68
C ALA A 109 -14.64 -15.77 -8.77
N VAL A 110 -15.93 -15.78 -8.40
CA VAL A 110 -16.77 -16.98 -8.53
C VAL A 110 -16.97 -17.37 -10.00
N TYR A 111 -17.12 -16.40 -10.92
CA TYR A 111 -17.21 -16.64 -12.35
C TYR A 111 -15.94 -17.30 -12.92
N GLN A 112 -14.75 -16.77 -12.57
CA GLN A 112 -13.50 -17.37 -12.99
C GLN A 112 -13.34 -18.81 -12.47
N LEU A 113 -13.72 -19.05 -11.22
CA LEU A 113 -13.72 -20.38 -10.64
C LEU A 113 -14.72 -21.30 -11.37
N ALA A 114 -15.93 -20.81 -11.70
CA ALA A 114 -16.95 -21.57 -12.44
C ALA A 114 -16.43 -22.03 -13.80
N LEU A 115 -15.79 -21.13 -14.56
CA LEU A 115 -15.15 -21.47 -15.84
C LEU A 115 -14.03 -22.52 -15.66
N ALA A 116 -13.16 -22.33 -14.67
CA ALA A 116 -12.07 -23.28 -14.36
C ALA A 116 -12.58 -24.67 -13.96
N LYS A 117 -13.80 -24.76 -13.36
CA LYS A 117 -14.46 -26.00 -13.01
C LYS A 117 -15.34 -26.59 -14.13
N GLY A 118 -15.39 -25.94 -15.31
CA GLY A 118 -16.15 -26.42 -16.46
C GLY A 118 -17.64 -26.09 -16.43
N ALA A 119 -18.04 -25.07 -15.69
CA ALA A 119 -19.43 -24.57 -15.75
C ALA A 119 -19.73 -24.04 -17.16
N THR A 120 -20.91 -24.39 -17.68
CA THR A 120 -21.42 -23.91 -18.97
C THR A 120 -22.62 -22.98 -18.69
N LYS A 121 -22.88 -22.05 -19.64
CA LYS A 121 -24.01 -21.13 -19.55
C LYS A 121 -23.95 -20.18 -18.33
N VAL A 122 -22.74 -19.74 -17.97
CA VAL A 122 -22.54 -18.66 -17.00
C VAL A 122 -22.20 -17.36 -17.74
N GLU A 123 -22.82 -16.27 -17.34
CA GLU A 123 -22.58 -14.94 -17.89
C GLU A 123 -21.51 -14.22 -17.07
N GLU A 124 -20.67 -13.42 -17.74
CA GLU A 124 -19.68 -12.61 -17.05
C GLU A 124 -20.38 -11.51 -16.24
N PRO A 125 -20.13 -11.40 -14.93
CA PRO A 125 -20.73 -10.38 -14.09
C PRO A 125 -20.33 -8.98 -14.54
N ASN A 126 -21.29 -8.10 -14.73
CA ASN A 126 -21.04 -6.69 -15.02
C ASN A 126 -20.83 -5.90 -13.73
N ILE A 127 -19.68 -6.13 -13.08
CA ILE A 127 -19.25 -5.39 -11.92
C ILE A 127 -17.98 -4.61 -12.24
N ASN A 128 -18.04 -3.31 -12.01
CA ASN A 128 -16.88 -2.43 -12.09
C ASN A 128 -16.40 -2.13 -10.67
N VAL A 129 -15.30 -2.74 -10.28
CA VAL A 129 -14.56 -2.31 -9.07
C VAL A 129 -13.60 -1.22 -9.50
N VAL A 130 -13.59 -0.11 -8.78
CA VAL A 130 -12.67 0.99 -9.06
C VAL A 130 -11.23 0.50 -8.95
N ARG A 131 -10.51 0.64 -10.05
CA ARG A 131 -9.09 0.39 -10.12
C ARG A 131 -8.35 1.71 -9.96
N VAL A 132 -7.82 1.94 -8.80
CA VAL A 132 -6.95 3.09 -8.54
C VAL A 132 -5.52 2.69 -8.88
N GLY A 133 -4.85 3.50 -9.68
CA GLY A 133 -3.42 3.35 -9.97
C GLY A 133 -2.54 3.56 -8.73
N SER A 134 -1.22 3.65 -8.93
CA SER A 134 -0.32 4.00 -7.83
C SER A 134 -0.77 5.32 -7.19
N PRO A 135 -0.85 5.40 -5.85
CA PRO A 135 -1.20 6.64 -5.16
C PRO A 135 -0.14 7.73 -5.33
N ASP A 136 1.03 7.35 -5.81
CA ASP A 136 2.13 8.27 -6.06
C ASP A 136 2.30 8.51 -7.55
N GLU A 137 2.50 9.78 -7.91
CA GLU A 137 2.84 10.17 -9.27
C GLU A 137 4.15 9.52 -9.71
N SER A 138 4.29 9.33 -11.01
CA SER A 138 5.48 8.73 -11.61
C SER A 138 6.47 9.83 -11.97
N TYR A 139 7.74 9.68 -11.60
CA TYR A 139 8.79 10.57 -12.08
C TYR A 139 8.97 10.49 -13.59
N ASN A 140 9.09 11.64 -14.24
CA ASN A 140 9.52 11.72 -15.63
C ASN A 140 11.05 11.72 -15.71
N ASP A 141 11.64 10.53 -15.70
CA ASP A 141 13.10 10.36 -15.78
C ASP A 141 13.67 10.58 -17.20
N ARG A 142 12.83 10.89 -18.19
CA ARG A 142 13.22 11.09 -19.60
C ARG A 142 13.12 12.54 -20.03
N ASP A 143 12.80 13.47 -19.14
CA ASP A 143 12.80 14.89 -19.49
C ASP A 143 14.18 15.35 -19.97
N ALA A 144 14.21 16.11 -21.06
CA ALA A 144 15.44 16.54 -21.69
C ALA A 144 16.26 17.48 -20.79
N ASN A 145 15.59 18.36 -20.04
CA ASN A 145 16.28 19.30 -19.14
C ASN A 145 16.82 18.54 -17.92
N TRP A 146 16.06 17.56 -17.39
CA TRP A 146 16.53 16.68 -16.32
C TRP A 146 17.80 15.92 -16.72
N LEU A 147 17.78 15.26 -17.89
CA LEU A 147 18.91 14.49 -18.39
C LEU A 147 20.14 15.38 -18.67
N ALA A 148 19.95 16.56 -19.28
CA ALA A 148 21.01 17.53 -19.50
C ALA A 148 21.63 18.01 -18.17
N GLY A 149 20.80 18.22 -17.15
CA GLY A 149 21.24 18.57 -15.80
C GLY A 149 22.11 17.49 -15.17
N LEU A 150 21.70 16.22 -15.25
CA LEU A 150 22.49 15.08 -14.75
C LEU A 150 23.81 14.89 -15.49
N GLU A 151 23.80 15.07 -16.81
CA GLU A 151 25.01 14.99 -17.62
C GLU A 151 26.01 16.07 -17.22
N SER A 152 25.57 17.35 -17.12
CA SER A 152 26.39 18.49 -16.68
C SER A 152 26.92 18.27 -15.26
N TRP A 153 26.07 17.74 -14.33
CA TRP A 153 26.50 17.37 -12.99
C TRP A 153 27.66 16.38 -12.99
N ARG A 154 27.56 15.31 -13.79
CA ARG A 154 28.60 14.28 -13.92
C ARG A 154 29.91 14.80 -14.48
N LYS A 155 29.84 15.81 -15.36
CA LYS A 155 31.00 16.51 -15.91
C LYS A 155 31.64 17.54 -14.95
N GLY A 156 30.95 17.84 -13.84
CA GLY A 156 31.36 18.88 -12.88
C GLY A 156 31.00 20.30 -13.32
N ASP A 157 30.24 20.44 -14.39
CA ASP A 157 29.68 21.72 -14.83
C ASP A 157 28.40 22.05 -14.05
N PHE A 158 28.59 22.47 -12.82
CA PHE A 158 27.49 22.70 -11.90
C PHE A 158 26.66 23.95 -12.25
N ALA A 159 27.19 24.89 -12.99
CA ALA A 159 26.44 26.06 -13.44
C ALA A 159 25.44 25.69 -14.52
N SER A 160 25.82 24.90 -15.52
CA SER A 160 24.93 24.36 -16.55
C SER A 160 23.93 23.36 -15.95
N ALA A 161 24.36 22.54 -14.98
CA ALA A 161 23.48 21.64 -14.27
C ALA A 161 22.35 22.40 -13.54
N ALA A 162 22.70 23.48 -12.80
CA ALA A 162 21.74 24.31 -12.09
C ALA A 162 20.72 24.96 -13.03
N ALA A 163 21.17 25.47 -14.19
CA ALA A 163 20.28 26.06 -15.19
C ALA A 163 19.30 25.04 -15.75
N SER A 164 19.77 23.84 -16.10
CA SER A 164 18.95 22.77 -16.65
C SER A 164 17.91 22.26 -15.62
N PHE A 165 18.33 22.00 -14.38
CA PHE A 165 17.42 21.58 -13.31
C PHE A 165 16.39 22.68 -12.96
N THR A 166 16.79 23.96 -12.99
CA THR A 166 15.85 25.05 -12.74
C THR A 166 14.78 25.10 -13.82
N LYS A 167 15.17 24.96 -15.09
CA LYS A 167 14.23 24.94 -16.22
C LYS A 167 13.26 23.77 -16.10
N ASP A 168 13.75 22.58 -15.73
CA ASP A 168 12.89 21.40 -15.51
C ASP A 168 11.93 21.62 -14.33
N ALA A 169 12.38 22.24 -13.23
CA ALA A 169 11.53 22.52 -12.07
C ALA A 169 10.42 23.54 -12.36
N GLU A 170 10.60 24.40 -13.35
CA GLU A 170 9.65 25.45 -13.75
C GLU A 170 8.71 24.99 -14.88
N ASP A 171 8.90 23.80 -15.41
CA ASP A 171 8.02 23.22 -16.42
C ASP A 171 6.62 23.02 -15.84
N ALA A 172 5.61 23.59 -16.51
CA ALA A 172 4.22 23.54 -16.09
C ALA A 172 3.65 22.11 -16.16
N GLU A 173 4.12 21.32 -17.13
CA GLU A 173 3.67 19.94 -17.36
C GLU A 173 4.21 18.95 -16.32
N ASN A 174 5.23 19.33 -15.56
CA ASN A 174 5.80 18.48 -14.52
C ASN A 174 4.87 18.36 -13.32
N ASN A 175 4.75 17.13 -12.81
CA ASN A 175 4.01 16.84 -11.58
C ASN A 175 4.78 17.29 -10.32
N SER A 176 4.16 17.11 -9.15
CA SER A 176 4.73 17.53 -7.86
C SER A 176 6.07 16.84 -7.55
N TRP A 177 6.22 15.56 -7.93
CA TRP A 177 7.43 14.77 -7.70
C TRP A 177 8.60 15.26 -8.57
N ASP A 178 8.35 15.55 -9.85
CA ASP A 178 9.36 16.09 -10.77
C ASP A 178 9.77 17.51 -10.39
N LYS A 179 8.80 18.38 -10.07
CA LYS A 179 9.09 19.74 -9.59
C LYS A 179 9.96 19.75 -8.33
N ALA A 180 9.63 18.87 -7.35
CA ALA A 180 10.45 18.74 -6.14
C ALA A 180 11.85 18.22 -6.43
N LYS A 181 11.97 17.18 -7.28
CA LYS A 181 13.25 16.60 -7.71
C LYS A 181 14.16 17.66 -8.29
N SER A 182 13.68 18.33 -9.31
CA SER A 182 14.50 19.25 -10.10
C SER A 182 14.84 20.53 -9.33
N ALA A 183 13.92 21.05 -8.50
CA ALA A 183 14.20 22.17 -7.62
C ALA A 183 15.26 21.82 -6.56
N PHE A 184 15.19 20.62 -5.96
CA PHE A 184 16.18 20.16 -5.00
C PHE A 184 17.58 20.02 -5.65
N TRP A 185 17.67 19.40 -6.83
CA TRP A 185 18.91 19.23 -7.55
C TRP A 185 19.46 20.56 -8.07
N ALA A 186 18.61 21.52 -8.45
CA ALA A 186 19.04 22.89 -8.75
C ALA A 186 19.71 23.53 -7.54
N GLY A 187 19.12 23.41 -6.34
CA GLY A 187 19.72 23.91 -5.09
C GLY A 187 21.10 23.30 -4.83
N ARG A 188 21.25 21.97 -4.99
CA ARG A 188 22.55 21.29 -4.88
C ARG A 188 23.57 21.79 -5.91
N ALA A 189 23.13 21.98 -7.14
CA ALA A 189 23.99 22.47 -8.24
C ALA A 189 24.45 23.93 -8.01
N TYR A 190 23.54 24.79 -7.53
CA TYR A 190 23.89 26.16 -7.15
C TYR A 190 24.91 26.20 -6.02
N LEU A 191 24.78 25.33 -5.01
CA LEU A 191 25.78 25.24 -3.94
C LEU A 191 27.15 24.84 -4.47
N ARG A 192 27.24 23.88 -5.38
CA ARG A 192 28.48 23.44 -6.01
C ARG A 192 29.05 24.48 -6.99
N ALA A 193 28.17 25.24 -7.62
CA ALA A 193 28.54 26.39 -8.51
C ALA A 193 28.92 27.65 -7.73
N LYS A 194 28.97 27.60 -6.38
CA LYS A 194 29.29 28.75 -5.51
C LYS A 194 28.32 29.95 -5.69
N GLN A 195 27.03 29.66 -5.88
CA GLN A 195 25.91 30.60 -5.94
C GLN A 195 24.95 30.41 -4.76
N PRO A 196 25.37 30.66 -3.51
CA PRO A 196 24.62 30.32 -2.30
C PRO A 196 23.29 31.10 -2.16
N ASP A 197 23.20 32.29 -2.76
CA ASP A 197 21.99 33.11 -2.81
C ASP A 197 20.79 32.39 -3.45
N LYS A 198 21.03 31.49 -4.39
CA LYS A 198 20.02 30.75 -5.12
C LYS A 198 19.63 29.41 -4.44
N VAL A 199 20.45 28.92 -3.51
CA VAL A 199 20.27 27.62 -2.87
C VAL A 199 18.97 27.57 -2.06
N SER A 200 18.77 28.51 -1.14
CA SER A 200 17.59 28.55 -0.27
C SER A 200 16.30 28.70 -1.08
N THR A 201 16.30 29.52 -2.12
CA THR A 201 15.14 29.69 -3.01
C THR A 201 14.77 28.38 -3.71
N SER A 202 15.75 27.66 -4.23
CA SER A 202 15.52 26.37 -4.90
C SER A 202 15.02 25.29 -3.93
N LEU A 203 15.63 25.19 -2.74
CA LEU A 203 15.17 24.25 -1.73
C LEU A 203 13.75 24.58 -1.21
N ARG A 204 13.40 25.86 -1.06
CA ARG A 204 12.03 26.26 -0.70
C ARG A 204 11.00 25.89 -1.77
N LYS A 205 11.38 25.94 -3.07
CA LYS A 205 10.51 25.44 -4.15
C LYS A 205 10.25 23.94 -3.98
N ALA A 206 11.29 23.14 -3.70
CA ALA A 206 11.14 21.70 -3.48
C ALA A 206 10.32 21.37 -2.23
N ALA A 207 10.56 22.07 -1.12
CA ALA A 207 9.87 21.87 0.17
C ALA A 207 8.35 22.15 0.13
N LYS A 208 7.84 22.81 -0.93
CA LYS A 208 6.38 22.96 -1.14
C LYS A 208 5.67 21.63 -1.37
N TYR A 209 6.40 20.55 -1.63
CA TYR A 209 5.86 19.24 -1.93
C TYR A 209 6.21 18.22 -0.83
N PRO A 210 5.65 18.36 0.40
CA PRO A 210 6.08 17.61 1.59
C PRO A 210 5.85 16.09 1.50
N LEU A 211 4.97 15.63 0.63
CA LEU A 211 4.70 14.21 0.42
C LEU A 211 5.63 13.54 -0.61
N THR A 212 6.72 14.22 -1.02
CA THR A 212 7.68 13.71 -2.00
C THR A 212 9.06 13.50 -1.37
N PHE A 213 9.85 12.59 -1.93
CA PHE A 213 11.20 12.30 -1.47
C PHE A 213 12.09 13.56 -1.39
N TYR A 214 12.12 14.34 -2.47
CA TYR A 214 12.95 15.54 -2.52
C TYR A 214 12.36 16.74 -1.76
N GLY A 215 11.04 16.76 -1.59
CA GLY A 215 10.39 17.75 -0.73
C GLY A 215 10.77 17.58 0.74
N GLN A 216 10.78 16.34 1.22
CA GLN A 216 11.22 15.99 2.58
C GLN A 216 12.70 16.35 2.79
N LEU A 217 13.57 15.97 1.85
CA LEU A 217 15.00 16.31 1.89
C LEU A 217 15.24 17.81 1.92
N ALA A 218 14.49 18.58 1.10
CA ALA A 218 14.60 20.01 1.04
C ALA A 218 14.15 20.69 2.33
N ALA A 219 13.02 20.28 2.89
CA ALA A 219 12.53 20.79 4.18
C ALA A 219 13.58 20.55 5.28
N ARG A 220 14.10 19.32 5.35
CA ARG A 220 15.14 18.96 6.33
C ARG A 220 16.44 19.74 6.15
N ALA A 221 16.88 19.96 4.91
CA ALA A 221 18.08 20.76 4.59
C ALA A 221 17.92 22.23 4.97
N LEU A 222 16.70 22.77 4.94
CA LEU A 222 16.36 24.12 5.37
C LEU A 222 16.14 24.21 6.89
N GLY A 223 16.08 23.09 7.62
CA GLY A 223 15.75 23.07 9.04
C GLY A 223 14.30 23.45 9.34
N ILE A 224 13.39 23.21 8.40
CA ILE A 224 11.95 23.44 8.56
C ILE A 224 11.22 22.09 8.63
N ASP A 225 10.15 22.03 9.42
CA ASP A 225 9.30 20.84 9.47
C ASP A 225 8.39 20.79 8.24
N ALA A 226 8.18 19.58 7.73
CA ALA A 226 7.19 19.33 6.70
C ALA A 226 5.80 19.49 7.34
N GLN A 227 5.06 20.52 6.95
CA GLN A 227 3.72 20.78 7.49
C GLN A 227 2.72 19.84 6.82
N VAL A 228 2.43 18.71 7.45
CA VAL A 228 1.44 17.74 6.97
C VAL A 228 0.20 17.80 7.84
N ASP A 229 -0.96 18.06 7.23
CA ASP A 229 -2.24 18.02 7.96
C ASP A 229 -2.71 16.55 8.08
N TRP A 230 -2.63 16.03 9.30
CA TRP A 230 -3.06 14.67 9.64
C TRP A 230 -4.53 14.58 10.05
N THR A 231 -5.33 15.63 9.84
CA THR A 231 -6.76 15.60 10.13
C THR A 231 -7.42 14.46 9.35
N ALA A 232 -8.00 13.54 10.07
CA ALA A 232 -8.72 12.40 9.48
C ALA A 232 -10.18 12.76 9.20
N PRO A 233 -10.77 12.26 8.11
CA PRO A 233 -12.19 12.38 7.85
C PRO A 233 -13.01 11.76 8.98
N LYS A 234 -14.01 12.50 9.48
CA LYS A 234 -14.86 12.05 10.58
C LYS A 234 -16.09 11.31 10.06
N PHE A 235 -16.31 10.12 10.55
CA PHE A 235 -17.59 9.43 10.33
C PHE A 235 -18.71 10.09 11.12
N THR A 236 -19.83 10.39 10.47
CA THR A 236 -20.98 11.04 11.06
C THR A 236 -22.23 10.16 11.02
N LYS A 237 -23.26 10.50 11.80
CA LYS A 237 -24.55 9.80 11.73
C LYS A 237 -25.19 9.91 10.33
N ALA A 238 -24.99 11.03 9.63
CA ALA A 238 -25.46 11.21 8.25
C ALA A 238 -24.76 10.22 7.31
N HIS A 239 -23.44 10.00 7.43
CA HIS A 239 -22.70 9.01 6.67
C HIS A 239 -23.26 7.59 6.91
N GLY A 240 -23.57 7.25 8.16
CA GLY A 240 -24.21 5.98 8.50
C GLY A 240 -25.57 5.80 7.83
N GLN A 241 -26.42 6.83 7.82
CA GLN A 241 -27.73 6.82 7.15
C GLN A 241 -27.56 6.66 5.63
N GLN A 242 -26.60 7.36 5.05
CA GLN A 242 -26.29 7.29 3.62
C GLN A 242 -25.89 5.87 3.22
N LEU A 243 -24.99 5.22 3.93
CA LEU A 243 -24.60 3.84 3.69
C LEU A 243 -25.80 2.88 3.87
N MET A 244 -26.62 3.08 4.91
CA MET A 244 -27.83 2.30 5.16
C MET A 244 -28.90 2.48 4.10
N SER A 245 -28.88 3.54 3.30
CA SER A 245 -29.84 3.76 2.21
C SER A 245 -29.58 2.86 0.99
N THR A 246 -28.39 2.27 0.87
CA THR A 246 -28.00 1.42 -0.26
C THR A 246 -27.88 -0.06 0.13
N ARG A 247 -28.09 -0.96 -0.85
CA ARG A 247 -27.92 -2.41 -0.61
C ARG A 247 -26.47 -2.78 -0.30
N SER A 248 -25.51 -2.25 -1.07
CA SER A 248 -24.09 -2.50 -0.84
C SER A 248 -23.60 -1.93 0.49
N GLY A 249 -24.02 -0.72 0.85
CA GLY A 249 -23.68 -0.12 2.14
C GLY A 249 -24.25 -0.91 3.34
N LYS A 250 -25.51 -1.38 3.25
CA LYS A 250 -26.08 -2.25 4.29
C LYS A 250 -25.27 -3.56 4.44
N ARG A 251 -24.94 -4.22 3.31
CA ARG A 251 -24.12 -5.44 3.35
C ARG A 251 -22.74 -5.18 3.93
N ALA A 252 -22.07 -4.08 3.50
CA ALA A 252 -20.78 -3.71 4.04
C ALA A 252 -20.81 -3.48 5.55
N LEU A 253 -21.80 -2.74 6.07
CA LEU A 253 -21.99 -2.52 7.50
C LEU A 253 -22.30 -3.83 8.25
N GLY A 254 -23.10 -4.72 7.67
CA GLY A 254 -23.34 -6.06 8.21
C GLY A 254 -22.09 -6.92 8.25
N LEU A 255 -21.26 -6.89 7.20
CA LEU A 255 -19.97 -7.57 7.16
C LEU A 255 -18.99 -7.03 8.22
N ILE A 256 -18.95 -5.70 8.40
CA ILE A 256 -18.17 -5.07 9.49
C ILE A 256 -18.68 -5.57 10.85
N GLN A 257 -20.02 -5.58 11.05
CA GLN A 257 -20.64 -6.02 12.30
C GLN A 257 -20.26 -7.45 12.68
N VAL A 258 -20.02 -8.33 11.69
CA VAL A 258 -19.65 -9.75 11.91
C VAL A 258 -18.15 -10.01 11.70
N GLY A 259 -17.31 -8.94 11.61
CA GLY A 259 -15.85 -9.09 11.54
C GLY A 259 -15.27 -9.40 10.15
N GLN A 260 -16.10 -9.42 9.10
CA GLN A 260 -15.68 -9.74 7.73
C GLN A 260 -15.15 -8.49 6.98
N ILE A 261 -14.06 -7.91 7.49
CA ILE A 261 -13.55 -6.61 7.06
C ILE A 261 -13.12 -6.60 5.59
N GLY A 262 -12.46 -7.68 5.11
CA GLY A 262 -12.03 -7.76 3.71
C GLY A 262 -13.20 -7.85 2.71
N ALA A 263 -14.29 -8.54 3.07
CA ALA A 263 -15.51 -8.60 2.26
C ALA A 263 -16.25 -7.24 2.30
N ALA A 264 -16.27 -6.60 3.46
CA ALA A 264 -16.85 -5.25 3.62
C ALA A 264 -16.13 -4.21 2.75
N GLU A 265 -14.80 -4.23 2.71
CA GLU A 265 -14.01 -3.34 1.88
C GLU A 265 -14.37 -3.48 0.39
N LYS A 266 -14.52 -4.71 -0.10
CA LYS A 266 -14.93 -4.96 -1.49
C LYS A 266 -16.32 -4.41 -1.79
N GLU A 267 -17.28 -4.56 -0.87
CA GLU A 267 -18.63 -3.99 -1.04
C GLU A 267 -18.61 -2.45 -1.02
N LEU A 268 -17.77 -1.83 -0.21
CA LEU A 268 -17.61 -0.37 -0.16
C LEU A 268 -16.98 0.17 -1.46
N LEU A 269 -15.97 -0.50 -2.00
CA LEU A 269 -15.37 -0.14 -3.30
C LEU A 269 -16.35 -0.33 -4.47
N LEU A 270 -17.25 -1.31 -4.38
CA LEU A 270 -18.31 -1.49 -5.38
C LEU A 270 -19.38 -0.39 -5.26
N LEU A 271 -19.67 0.08 -4.05
CA LEU A 271 -20.59 1.19 -3.81
C LEU A 271 -20.05 2.49 -4.42
N GLU A 272 -18.76 2.78 -4.21
CA GLU A 272 -18.07 3.93 -4.78
C GLU A 272 -18.21 3.95 -6.31
N SER A 273 -17.92 2.83 -6.99
CA SER A 273 -18.01 2.74 -8.46
C SER A 273 -19.41 3.06 -9.04
N LYS A 274 -20.45 3.01 -8.23
CA LYS A 274 -21.86 3.21 -8.65
C LYS A 274 -22.44 4.55 -8.25
N ALA A 275 -21.90 5.21 -7.23
CA ALA A 275 -22.60 6.28 -6.52
C ALA A 275 -22.17 7.70 -6.90
N LYS A 276 -21.12 7.92 -7.68
CA LYS A 276 -20.56 9.24 -8.04
C LYS A 276 -20.57 10.25 -6.88
N ASP A 277 -19.42 10.69 -6.46
CA ASP A 277 -19.09 11.87 -5.62
C ASP A 277 -19.82 12.05 -4.26
N SER A 278 -20.94 11.40 -4.02
CA SER A 278 -21.75 11.64 -2.82
C SER A 278 -21.41 10.75 -1.61
N VAL A 279 -20.56 9.74 -1.77
CA VAL A 279 -20.26 8.75 -0.70
C VAL A 279 -18.82 8.79 -0.20
N ASP A 280 -17.94 9.56 -0.81
CA ASP A 280 -16.49 9.55 -0.55
C ASP A 280 -16.16 9.87 0.90
N ASP A 281 -16.76 10.91 1.48
CA ASP A 281 -16.58 11.24 2.90
C ASP A 281 -17.06 10.11 3.83
N ALA A 282 -18.15 9.43 3.47
CA ALA A 282 -18.66 8.31 4.24
C ALA A 282 -17.71 7.11 4.17
N LEU A 283 -17.13 6.83 3.00
CA LEU A 283 -16.16 5.76 2.80
C LEU A 283 -14.85 6.05 3.50
N LEU A 284 -14.33 7.27 3.39
CA LEU A 284 -13.14 7.71 4.12
C LEU A 284 -13.35 7.62 5.63
N GLY A 285 -14.50 8.08 6.14
CA GLY A 285 -14.84 7.99 7.55
C GLY A 285 -14.93 6.54 8.05
N VAL A 286 -15.56 5.63 7.28
CA VAL A 286 -15.60 4.20 7.61
C VAL A 286 -14.19 3.60 7.59
N ALA A 287 -13.40 3.90 6.55
CA ALA A 287 -12.03 3.38 6.43
C ALA A 287 -11.17 3.75 7.62
N GLU A 288 -11.29 4.99 8.14
CA GLU A 288 -10.54 5.46 9.30
C GLU A 288 -10.96 4.72 10.58
N ILE A 289 -12.27 4.68 10.90
CA ILE A 289 -12.73 4.07 12.16
C ILE A 289 -12.62 2.55 12.18
N THR A 290 -12.68 1.88 11.03
CA THR A 290 -12.50 0.43 10.91
C THR A 290 -11.05 0.03 10.65
N ARG A 291 -10.17 1.04 10.44
CA ARG A 291 -8.78 0.85 10.06
C ARG A 291 -8.63 -0.10 8.85
N MET A 292 -9.35 0.23 7.78
CA MET A 292 -9.23 -0.40 6.47
C MET A 292 -8.19 0.34 5.62
N PRO A 293 -6.89 0.02 5.74
CA PRO A 293 -5.83 0.83 5.13
C PRO A 293 -5.86 0.79 3.60
N SER A 294 -6.33 -0.31 3.00
CA SER A 294 -6.44 -0.41 1.54
C SER A 294 -7.56 0.48 1.00
N LEU A 295 -8.73 0.50 1.64
CA LEU A 295 -9.83 1.41 1.29
C LEU A 295 -9.40 2.87 1.47
N SER A 296 -8.82 3.20 2.62
CA SER A 296 -8.32 4.54 2.92
C SER A 296 -7.35 5.04 1.84
N LEU A 297 -6.34 4.23 1.50
CA LEU A 297 -5.36 4.57 0.49
C LEU A 297 -5.98 4.75 -0.90
N LYS A 298 -6.91 3.89 -1.30
CA LYS A 298 -7.59 3.96 -2.59
C LYS A 298 -8.44 5.23 -2.69
N MET A 299 -9.24 5.54 -1.65
CA MET A 299 -10.05 6.76 -1.61
C MET A 299 -9.18 8.01 -1.61
N GLY A 300 -8.12 8.06 -0.78
CA GLY A 300 -7.19 9.18 -0.76
C GLY A 300 -6.44 9.39 -2.09
N ALA A 301 -6.13 8.30 -2.81
CA ALA A 301 -5.54 8.37 -4.14
C ALA A 301 -6.52 8.90 -5.20
N MET A 302 -7.81 8.55 -5.09
CA MET A 302 -8.85 9.07 -5.97
C MET A 302 -9.08 10.56 -5.76
N GLU A 303 -9.21 11.00 -4.50
CA GLU A 303 -9.29 12.43 -4.15
C GLU A 303 -8.11 13.22 -4.72
N ARG A 304 -6.91 12.68 -4.63
CA ARG A 304 -5.71 13.32 -5.17
C ARG A 304 -5.69 13.39 -6.70
N LEU A 305 -6.20 12.36 -7.39
CA LEU A 305 -6.15 12.25 -8.86
C LEU A 305 -7.30 12.95 -9.56
N TYR A 306 -8.46 12.98 -8.95
CA TYR A 306 -9.72 13.43 -9.56
C TYR A 306 -10.45 14.48 -8.76
N GLY A 307 -10.13 14.68 -7.49
CA GLY A 307 -10.65 15.72 -6.60
C GLY A 307 -9.72 16.93 -6.51
N ASP A 308 -10.14 17.92 -5.75
CA ASP A 308 -9.40 19.18 -5.55
C ASP A 308 -8.50 19.14 -4.28
N THR A 309 -8.54 18.05 -3.51
CA THR A 309 -7.89 17.97 -2.20
C THR A 309 -6.93 16.80 -2.08
N THR A 310 -5.91 16.99 -1.26
CA THR A 310 -5.02 15.90 -0.82
C THR A 310 -5.31 15.64 0.65
N ILE A 311 -5.62 14.37 0.98
CA ILE A 311 -5.91 13.94 2.36
C ILE A 311 -4.76 13.04 2.84
N PRO A 312 -3.72 13.60 3.51
CA PRO A 312 -2.54 12.83 3.90
C PRO A 312 -2.86 11.66 4.83
N SER A 313 -3.83 11.82 5.75
CA SER A 313 -4.27 10.75 6.64
C SER A 313 -4.81 9.53 5.89
N ALA A 314 -5.48 9.74 4.75
CA ALA A 314 -5.97 8.67 3.89
C ALA A 314 -4.86 8.07 3.01
N LEU A 315 -3.94 8.89 2.49
CA LEU A 315 -2.81 8.41 1.68
C LEU A 315 -1.77 7.61 2.47
N PHE A 316 -1.68 7.83 3.78
CA PHE A 316 -0.74 7.16 4.68
C PHE A 316 -1.48 6.54 5.87
N PRO A 317 -2.41 5.60 5.66
CA PRO A 317 -3.19 4.98 6.72
C PRO A 317 -2.31 4.17 7.67
N VAL A 318 -2.69 4.10 8.95
CA VAL A 318 -2.01 3.27 9.95
C VAL A 318 -2.74 1.94 10.08
N PRO A 319 -2.15 0.82 9.63
CA PRO A 319 -2.76 -0.50 9.71
C PRO A 319 -2.98 -0.96 11.17
N ARG A 320 -3.95 -1.86 11.36
CA ARG A 320 -4.21 -2.51 12.66
C ARG A 320 -3.37 -3.76 12.90
N TRP A 321 -2.74 -4.29 11.85
CA TRP A 321 -2.05 -5.57 11.93
C TRP A 321 -0.71 -5.45 12.67
N GLU A 322 -0.48 -6.41 13.54
CA GLU A 322 0.81 -6.62 14.20
C GLU A 322 1.43 -7.93 13.71
N PRO A 323 2.73 -7.97 13.43
CA PRO A 323 3.39 -9.20 13.03
C PRO A 323 3.34 -10.24 14.14
N LYS A 324 3.29 -11.53 13.77
CA LYS A 324 3.44 -12.60 14.77
C LYS A 324 4.81 -12.46 15.43
N GLY A 325 4.81 -12.29 16.75
CA GLY A 325 6.03 -12.09 17.54
C GLY A 325 6.42 -10.63 17.77
N GLY A 326 5.56 -9.68 17.40
CA GLY A 326 5.80 -8.25 17.57
C GLY A 326 6.68 -7.62 16.48
N PHE A 327 6.90 -6.32 16.59
CA PHE A 327 7.74 -5.56 15.65
C PHE A 327 9.23 -5.72 16.00
N THR A 328 10.03 -6.10 15.02
CA THR A 328 11.51 -6.18 15.10
C THR A 328 12.19 -5.27 14.08
N VAL A 329 11.40 -4.63 13.25
CA VAL A 329 11.76 -3.58 12.30
C VAL A 329 10.74 -2.46 12.49
N ASP A 330 11.14 -1.21 12.29
CA ASP A 330 10.27 -0.05 12.48
C ASP A 330 8.93 -0.19 11.76
N ARG A 331 7.85 0.08 12.49
CA ARG A 331 6.49 0.12 11.93
C ARG A 331 6.41 1.06 10.74
N ALA A 332 7.04 2.24 10.84
CA ALA A 332 7.10 3.20 9.77
C ALA A 332 7.67 2.61 8.47
N LEU A 333 8.76 1.84 8.55
CA LEU A 333 9.37 1.18 7.39
C LEU A 333 8.47 0.07 6.84
N LEU A 334 7.88 -0.75 7.71
CA LEU A 334 6.97 -1.82 7.31
C LEU A 334 5.71 -1.25 6.62
N TYR A 335 5.15 -0.15 7.15
CA TYR A 335 3.99 0.50 6.55
C TYR A 335 4.32 1.12 5.19
N ALA A 336 5.50 1.74 5.05
CA ALA A 336 5.98 2.25 3.77
C ALA A 336 6.09 1.15 2.71
N ILE A 337 6.65 -0.01 3.08
CA ILE A 337 6.78 -1.17 2.18
C ILE A 337 5.40 -1.74 1.84
N MET A 338 4.51 -2.00 2.82
CA MET A 338 3.16 -2.51 2.55
C MET A 338 2.36 -1.57 1.64
N ARG A 339 2.49 -0.25 1.85
CA ARG A 339 1.86 0.76 1.00
C ARG A 339 2.33 0.65 -0.44
N GLN A 340 3.63 0.51 -0.66
CA GLN A 340 4.22 0.44 -2.00
C GLN A 340 4.01 -0.92 -2.67
N GLU A 341 4.10 -2.02 -1.92
CA GLU A 341 4.09 -3.37 -2.45
C GLU A 341 2.70 -3.92 -2.76
N SER A 342 1.73 -3.64 -1.91
CA SER A 342 0.41 -4.25 -2.02
C SER A 342 -0.75 -3.24 -1.93
N GLY A 343 -0.47 -1.96 -1.65
CA GLY A 343 -1.52 -1.02 -1.25
C GLY A 343 -2.31 -1.52 -0.06
N PHE A 344 -1.66 -2.23 0.85
CA PHE A 344 -2.26 -2.90 2.02
C PHE A 344 -3.24 -4.04 1.68
N ASN A 345 -3.18 -4.61 0.49
CA ASN A 345 -3.98 -5.79 0.15
C ASN A 345 -3.26 -7.08 0.60
N PRO A 346 -3.79 -7.82 1.62
CA PRO A 346 -3.15 -9.04 2.09
C PRO A 346 -3.21 -10.20 1.09
N LEU A 347 -4.09 -10.12 0.11
CA LEU A 347 -4.26 -11.14 -0.93
C LEU A 347 -3.56 -10.80 -2.23
N ALA A 348 -2.78 -9.72 -2.28
CA ALA A 348 -2.07 -9.29 -3.47
C ALA A 348 -1.16 -10.40 -4.02
N VAL A 349 -1.17 -10.54 -5.34
CA VAL A 349 -0.29 -11.45 -6.10
C VAL A 349 0.28 -10.64 -7.26
N SER A 350 1.61 -10.54 -7.35
CA SER A 350 2.26 -9.87 -8.49
C SER A 350 2.28 -10.75 -9.73
N GLY A 351 2.56 -10.15 -10.90
CA GLY A 351 2.77 -10.88 -12.15
C GLY A 351 3.88 -11.95 -12.06
N ASP A 352 4.89 -11.72 -11.23
CA ASP A 352 5.99 -12.65 -10.97
C ASP A 352 5.70 -13.63 -9.82
N GLY A 353 4.52 -13.57 -9.20
CA GLY A 353 4.07 -14.48 -8.15
C GLY A 353 4.49 -14.10 -6.73
N ALA A 354 4.91 -12.86 -6.46
CA ALA A 354 5.10 -12.37 -5.10
C ALA A 354 3.75 -12.28 -4.35
N LEU A 355 3.75 -12.50 -3.03
CA LEU A 355 2.52 -12.73 -2.27
C LEU A 355 2.37 -11.79 -1.07
N GLY A 356 1.13 -11.37 -0.84
CA GLY A 356 0.64 -10.75 0.39
C GLY A 356 1.10 -9.31 0.60
N LEU A 357 0.93 -8.82 1.83
CA LEU A 357 1.20 -7.42 2.20
C LEU A 357 2.61 -6.95 1.85
N MET A 358 3.59 -7.83 2.03
CA MET A 358 5.01 -7.52 1.88
C MET A 358 5.58 -8.03 0.55
N GLN A 359 4.75 -8.56 -0.36
CA GLN A 359 5.14 -9.09 -1.66
C GLN A 359 6.40 -9.96 -1.61
N VAL A 360 6.39 -10.95 -0.72
CA VAL A 360 7.49 -11.89 -0.58
C VAL A 360 7.33 -13.01 -1.62
N MET A 361 8.39 -13.29 -2.37
CA MET A 361 8.40 -14.42 -3.29
C MET A 361 8.26 -15.74 -2.53
N PRO A 362 7.48 -16.74 -3.04
CA PRO A 362 7.28 -18.02 -2.37
C PRO A 362 8.58 -18.74 -1.96
N ASP A 363 9.59 -18.74 -2.84
CA ASP A 363 10.89 -19.33 -2.55
C ASP A 363 11.63 -18.61 -1.42
N THR A 364 11.49 -17.28 -1.35
CA THR A 364 12.05 -16.48 -0.25
C THR A 364 11.30 -16.78 1.03
N GLY A 365 9.96 -16.84 0.99
CA GLY A 365 9.12 -17.21 2.11
C GLY A 365 9.51 -18.56 2.69
N LYS A 366 9.66 -19.59 1.85
CA LYS A 366 10.07 -20.93 2.25
C LYS A 366 11.44 -20.93 2.99
N LYS A 367 12.42 -20.15 2.49
CA LYS A 367 13.73 -19.99 3.15
C LYS A 367 13.65 -19.24 4.49
N LEU A 368 12.58 -18.50 4.73
CA LEU A 368 12.29 -17.80 5.98
C LEU A 368 11.38 -18.60 6.92
N GLY A 369 10.87 -19.76 6.47
CA GLY A 369 9.98 -20.65 7.24
C GLY A 369 8.50 -20.36 7.06
N TYR A 370 8.08 -19.76 5.93
CA TYR A 370 6.69 -19.47 5.61
C TYR A 370 6.30 -20.09 4.27
N ASP A 371 5.13 -20.71 4.21
CA ASP A 371 4.52 -21.18 2.97
C ASP A 371 3.69 -20.10 2.26
N ALA A 372 3.21 -20.39 1.05
CA ALA A 372 2.45 -19.44 0.23
C ALA A 372 1.13 -19.00 0.87
N ALA A 373 0.44 -19.87 1.61
CA ALA A 373 -0.79 -19.51 2.29
C ALA A 373 -0.52 -18.58 3.48
N GLN A 374 0.55 -18.83 4.21
CA GLN A 374 1.00 -17.99 5.32
C GLN A 374 1.41 -16.59 4.85
N LEU A 375 1.98 -16.44 3.65
CA LEU A 375 2.31 -15.13 3.07
C LEU A 375 1.08 -14.27 2.75
N LYS A 376 -0.10 -14.86 2.63
CA LYS A 376 -1.38 -14.15 2.47
C LYS A 376 -2.07 -13.82 3.79
N ASN A 377 -1.59 -14.35 4.92
CA ASN A 377 -2.07 -13.94 6.23
C ASN A 377 -1.37 -12.66 6.68
N PRO A 378 -2.08 -11.57 7.04
CA PRO A 378 -1.47 -10.28 7.33
C PRO A 378 -0.35 -10.34 8.37
N ARG A 379 -0.60 -10.98 9.50
CA ARG A 379 0.36 -11.07 10.62
C ARG A 379 1.60 -11.89 10.27
N LEU A 380 1.43 -12.94 9.47
CA LEU A 380 2.53 -13.82 9.03
C LEU A 380 3.29 -13.19 7.85
N SER A 381 2.59 -12.50 6.95
CA SER A 381 3.20 -11.74 5.85
C SER A 381 4.13 -10.65 6.37
N ILE A 382 3.67 -9.86 7.35
CA ILE A 382 4.51 -8.83 7.99
C ILE A 382 5.69 -9.48 8.72
N ALA A 383 5.47 -10.59 9.44
CA ALA A 383 6.54 -11.32 10.12
C ALA A 383 7.59 -11.87 9.13
N ALA A 384 7.18 -12.38 7.97
CA ALA A 384 8.09 -12.81 6.91
C ALA A 384 8.86 -11.62 6.31
N GLY A 385 8.15 -10.52 6.01
CA GLY A 385 8.75 -9.31 5.47
C GLY A 385 9.79 -8.69 6.38
N GLN A 386 9.51 -8.55 7.69
CA GLN A 386 10.50 -8.01 8.63
C GLN A 386 11.72 -8.92 8.80
N LYS A 387 11.57 -10.25 8.77
CA LYS A 387 12.70 -11.18 8.73
C LYS A 387 13.55 -10.97 7.47
N TYR A 388 12.90 -10.74 6.32
CA TYR A 388 13.61 -10.49 5.07
C TYR A 388 14.39 -9.18 5.12
N ILE A 389 13.77 -8.09 5.57
CA ILE A 389 14.40 -6.77 5.75
C ILE A 389 15.60 -6.89 6.71
N ALA A 390 15.41 -7.51 7.87
CA ALA A 390 16.49 -7.70 8.85
C ALA A 390 17.65 -8.52 8.29
N ARG A 391 17.38 -9.51 7.42
CA ARG A 391 18.40 -10.27 6.72
C ARG A 391 19.16 -9.42 5.70
N LEU A 392 18.46 -8.56 4.95
CA LEU A 392 19.09 -7.64 4.00
C LEU A 392 19.96 -6.62 4.71
N LEU A 393 19.49 -5.99 5.79
CA LEU A 393 20.26 -5.00 6.55
C LEU A 393 21.57 -5.60 7.10
N ARG A 394 21.55 -6.86 7.57
CA ARG A 394 22.77 -7.56 8.05
C ARG A 394 23.68 -8.07 6.95
N ASN A 395 23.27 -7.98 5.68
CA ASN A 395 24.12 -8.42 4.58
C ASN A 395 25.26 -7.41 4.34
N GLY A 396 26.52 -7.87 4.27
CA GLY A 396 27.68 -7.00 4.08
C GLY A 396 27.67 -6.17 2.78
N LEU A 397 26.86 -6.54 1.77
CA LEU A 397 26.66 -5.73 0.57
C LEU A 397 25.77 -4.51 0.85
N VAL A 398 24.82 -4.63 1.77
CA VAL A 398 23.90 -3.58 2.20
C VAL A 398 24.50 -2.74 3.33
N ASP A 399 25.20 -3.37 4.22
CA ASP A 399 25.95 -2.74 5.32
C ASP A 399 25.06 -1.78 6.15
N ASN A 400 23.88 -2.27 6.53
CA ASN A 400 22.87 -1.53 7.30
C ASN A 400 22.37 -0.21 6.66
N ASP A 401 22.70 0.08 5.39
CA ASP A 401 22.21 1.28 4.70
C ASP A 401 20.81 1.09 4.14
N ILE A 402 19.92 2.08 4.39
CA ILE A 402 18.49 1.99 4.03
C ILE A 402 18.25 2.09 2.51
N ILE A 403 19.08 2.85 1.77
CA ILE A 403 19.00 2.92 0.30
C ILE A 403 19.39 1.59 -0.31
N LEU A 404 20.53 1.03 0.13
CA LEU A 404 21.02 -0.24 -0.38
C LEU A 404 20.08 -1.39 -0.02
N MET A 405 19.44 -1.32 1.17
CA MET A 405 18.39 -2.26 1.57
C MET A 405 17.19 -2.19 0.63
N ALA A 406 16.69 -0.98 0.32
CA ALA A 406 15.54 -0.81 -0.56
C ALA A 406 15.86 -1.27 -2.00
N VAL A 407 17.08 -1.01 -2.50
CA VAL A 407 17.55 -1.54 -3.80
C VAL A 407 17.59 -3.06 -3.78
N ALA A 408 18.16 -3.66 -2.74
CA ALA A 408 18.25 -5.12 -2.63
C ALA A 408 16.88 -5.79 -2.46
N TYR A 409 15.95 -5.11 -1.79
CA TYR A 409 14.56 -5.59 -1.62
C TYR A 409 13.85 -5.71 -2.97
N ASN A 410 13.88 -4.63 -3.77
CA ASN A 410 13.20 -4.56 -5.07
C ASN A 410 13.95 -5.31 -6.18
N ALA A 411 15.25 -5.03 -6.36
CA ALA A 411 16.02 -5.55 -7.50
C ALA A 411 16.83 -6.81 -7.19
N GLY A 412 16.94 -7.18 -5.92
CA GLY A 412 17.75 -8.30 -5.45
C GLY A 412 19.24 -7.95 -5.26
N ALA A 413 19.90 -8.71 -4.39
CA ALA A 413 21.31 -8.50 -4.03
C ALA A 413 22.28 -8.61 -5.22
N GLY A 414 21.98 -9.46 -6.22
CA GLY A 414 22.81 -9.61 -7.41
C GLY A 414 22.87 -8.37 -8.29
N ASN A 415 21.75 -7.66 -8.46
CA ASN A 415 21.72 -6.40 -9.18
C ASN A 415 22.36 -5.27 -8.36
N LEU A 416 22.11 -5.22 -7.05
CA LEU A 416 22.79 -4.27 -6.18
C LEU A 416 24.31 -4.40 -6.27
N GLN A 417 24.85 -5.62 -6.24
CA GLN A 417 26.30 -5.86 -6.38
C GLN A 417 26.87 -5.28 -7.69
N LYS A 418 26.15 -5.48 -8.80
CA LYS A 418 26.53 -4.92 -10.12
C LYS A 418 26.51 -3.39 -10.10
N TRP A 419 25.46 -2.78 -9.52
CA TRP A 419 25.27 -1.32 -9.55
C TRP A 419 26.21 -0.59 -8.60
N LYS A 420 26.67 -1.21 -7.53
CA LYS A 420 27.73 -0.66 -6.64
C LYS A 420 29.10 -0.56 -7.29
N SER A 421 29.32 -1.10 -8.49
CA SER A 421 30.58 -0.98 -9.21
C SER A 421 30.87 0.43 -9.76
N ASP A 422 29.83 1.27 -9.91
CA ASP A 422 30.00 2.70 -10.27
C ASP A 422 30.50 3.51 -9.06
N LYS A 423 31.84 3.58 -8.93
CA LYS A 423 32.50 4.29 -7.81
C LYS A 423 32.15 5.78 -7.76
N LYS A 424 31.86 6.44 -8.91
CA LYS A 424 31.50 7.85 -8.92
C LYS A 424 30.11 8.06 -8.33
N ALA A 425 29.16 7.20 -8.69
CA ALA A 425 27.82 7.23 -8.11
C ALA A 425 27.85 6.91 -6.60
N MET A 426 28.71 5.98 -6.17
CA MET A 426 28.83 5.61 -4.75
C MET A 426 29.40 6.71 -3.84
N ASN A 427 29.97 7.78 -4.37
CA ASN A 427 30.40 8.95 -3.58
C ASN A 427 29.25 9.88 -3.18
N ASP A 428 28.06 9.68 -3.73
CA ASP A 428 26.88 10.52 -3.50
C ASP A 428 25.61 9.62 -3.52
N PRO A 429 24.98 9.36 -2.37
CA PRO A 429 23.84 8.45 -2.30
C PRO A 429 22.67 8.88 -3.17
N LEU A 430 22.43 10.17 -3.32
CA LEU A 430 21.36 10.68 -4.19
C LEU A 430 21.68 10.53 -5.67
N LEU A 431 22.95 10.73 -6.06
CA LEU A 431 23.40 10.45 -7.41
C LEU A 431 23.33 8.96 -7.72
N PHE A 432 23.69 8.10 -6.77
CA PHE A 432 23.55 6.66 -6.90
C PHE A 432 22.10 6.27 -7.22
N VAL A 433 21.12 6.79 -6.45
CA VAL A 433 19.70 6.53 -6.70
C VAL A 433 19.29 6.96 -8.11
N GLU A 434 19.64 8.19 -8.53
CA GLU A 434 19.23 8.71 -9.85
C GLU A 434 19.92 8.02 -11.03
N THR A 435 21.02 7.32 -10.79
CA THR A 435 21.79 6.62 -11.83
C THR A 435 21.60 5.10 -11.85
N LEU A 436 20.75 4.56 -10.98
CA LEU A 436 20.36 3.15 -11.02
C LEU A 436 19.80 2.82 -12.43
N PRO A 437 20.20 1.72 -13.07
CA PRO A 437 19.76 1.37 -14.41
C PRO A 437 18.25 1.10 -14.50
N SER A 438 17.64 0.53 -13.45
CA SER A 438 16.21 0.24 -13.41
C SER A 438 15.40 1.47 -13.02
N LYS A 439 14.53 1.96 -13.91
CA LYS A 439 13.56 3.02 -13.61
C LYS A 439 12.67 2.65 -12.43
N GLU A 440 12.21 1.42 -12.41
CA GLU A 440 11.36 0.88 -11.39
C GLU A 440 12.04 0.94 -10.01
N THR A 441 13.28 0.47 -9.91
CA THR A 441 14.04 0.50 -8.65
C THR A 441 14.33 1.94 -8.20
N ARG A 442 14.62 2.87 -9.13
CA ARG A 442 14.75 4.30 -8.78
C ARG A 442 13.49 4.85 -8.14
N GLN A 443 12.34 4.55 -8.72
CA GLN A 443 11.05 4.99 -8.19
C GLN A 443 10.73 4.32 -6.87
N PHE A 444 10.96 3.01 -6.77
CA PHE A 444 10.73 2.24 -5.55
C PHE A 444 11.50 2.83 -4.36
N VAL A 445 12.82 3.04 -4.50
CA VAL A 445 13.66 3.60 -3.43
C VAL A 445 13.13 4.96 -2.97
N LYS A 446 12.85 5.86 -3.90
CA LYS A 446 12.36 7.21 -3.57
C LYS A 446 10.99 7.18 -2.87
N ARG A 447 10.06 6.31 -3.33
CA ARG A 447 8.72 6.18 -2.74
C ARG A 447 8.77 5.56 -1.35
N ILE A 448 9.56 4.49 -1.16
CA ILE A 448 9.72 3.85 0.15
C ILE A 448 10.30 4.82 1.16
N LEU A 449 11.36 5.53 0.82
CA LEU A 449 12.01 6.46 1.76
C LEU A 449 11.13 7.67 2.08
N ALA A 450 10.45 8.24 1.07
CA ALA A 450 9.47 9.29 1.32
C ALA A 450 8.36 8.82 2.29
N ALA A 451 7.75 7.67 2.00
CA ALA A 451 6.71 7.10 2.84
C ALA A 451 7.24 6.74 4.24
N TYR A 452 8.46 6.23 4.36
CA TYR A 452 9.09 5.90 5.64
C TYR A 452 9.20 7.14 6.53
N TRP A 453 9.72 8.25 6.01
CA TRP A 453 9.84 9.50 6.77
C TRP A 453 8.48 10.11 7.10
N ILE A 454 7.52 10.05 6.19
CA ILE A 454 6.15 10.50 6.43
C ILE A 454 5.48 9.66 7.53
N TYR A 455 5.67 8.33 7.54
CA TYR A 455 5.18 7.49 8.62
C TYR A 455 5.93 7.73 9.94
N GLN A 456 7.23 8.04 9.92
CA GLN A 456 7.96 8.44 11.13
C GLN A 456 7.36 9.71 11.73
N GLU A 457 7.08 10.74 10.92
CA GLU A 457 6.38 11.95 11.36
C GLU A 457 4.99 11.60 11.94
N ARG A 458 4.18 10.80 11.23
CA ARG A 458 2.84 10.40 11.69
C ARG A 458 2.85 9.60 13.00
N LEU A 459 3.92 8.88 13.29
CA LEU A 459 4.10 8.04 14.48
C LEU A 459 4.91 8.73 15.58
N ASP A 460 5.20 10.03 15.43
CA ASP A 460 6.02 10.83 16.35
C ASP A 460 7.42 10.20 16.60
N GLN A 461 8.04 9.70 15.51
CA GLN A 461 9.37 9.10 15.52
C GLN A 461 10.40 10.05 14.90
N GLU A 462 11.66 9.94 15.35
CA GLU A 462 12.76 10.65 14.70
C GLU A 462 13.07 10.07 13.31
N ALA A 463 13.59 10.91 12.40
CA ALA A 463 13.97 10.53 11.05
C ALA A 463 15.49 10.68 10.82
N PRO A 464 16.35 9.83 11.44
CA PRO A 464 17.80 9.95 11.34
C PRO A 464 18.32 9.71 9.92
N THR A 465 17.67 8.84 9.15
CA THR A 465 18.03 8.56 7.76
C THR A 465 17.74 9.77 6.84
N LEU A 466 16.64 10.49 7.09
CA LEU A 466 16.33 11.75 6.39
C LEU A 466 17.42 12.80 6.68
N LYS A 467 17.81 12.93 7.94
CA LYS A 467 18.88 13.87 8.34
C LYS A 467 20.20 13.54 7.64
N ALA A 468 20.61 12.28 7.63
CA ALA A 468 21.85 11.84 6.99
C ALA A 468 21.86 12.15 5.49
N LEU A 469 20.78 11.82 4.77
CA LEU A 469 20.67 12.09 3.33
C LEU A 469 20.58 13.57 2.99
N ALA A 470 19.89 14.36 3.81
CA ALA A 470 19.80 15.82 3.61
C ALA A 470 21.16 16.50 3.73
N THR A 471 22.09 15.92 4.51
CA THR A 471 23.48 16.39 4.63
C THR A 471 24.44 15.75 3.61
N GLY A 472 23.95 14.89 2.72
CA GLY A 472 24.72 14.25 1.65
C GLY A 472 25.43 12.95 2.04
N GLY A 473 25.17 12.41 3.24
CA GLY A 473 25.73 11.15 3.72
C GLY A 473 24.87 9.93 3.38
N TRP A 474 25.46 8.74 3.41
CA TRP A 474 24.74 7.46 3.39
C TRP A 474 23.94 7.29 4.67
N ALA A 475 22.77 6.64 4.56
CA ALA A 475 21.77 6.61 5.62
C ALA A 475 21.72 5.24 6.31
N GLN A 476 22.44 5.13 7.42
CA GLN A 476 22.38 3.93 8.27
C GLN A 476 21.00 3.80 8.90
N TYR A 477 20.42 2.60 8.81
CA TYR A 477 19.15 2.29 9.46
C TYR A 477 19.33 2.23 10.99
N ILE A 478 18.48 2.97 11.70
CA ILE A 478 18.41 2.99 13.16
C ILE A 478 16.98 2.66 13.56
N GLY A 479 16.76 1.47 14.13
CA GLY A 479 15.43 1.03 14.55
C GLY A 479 14.86 1.89 15.69
N GLN A 480 13.61 2.31 15.56
CA GLN A 480 12.91 3.13 16.55
C GLN A 480 11.98 2.28 17.46
N ASP A 481 11.37 1.22 16.92
CA ASP A 481 10.40 0.39 17.67
C ASP A 481 11.05 -0.77 18.45
N GLY A 482 12.29 -1.17 18.15
CA GLY A 482 12.99 -2.31 18.76
C GLY A 482 13.84 -2.00 20.00
N SER A 483 14.01 -0.73 20.34
CA SER A 483 14.85 -0.31 21.47
C SER A 483 14.14 -0.34 22.83
N ALA A 484 12.82 -0.45 22.86
CA ALA A 484 12.04 -0.46 24.11
C ALA A 484 12.05 -1.81 24.85
N THR A 485 12.52 -2.90 24.23
CA THR A 485 12.53 -4.26 24.83
C THR A 485 13.92 -4.76 25.23
N ALA A 486 14.98 -3.97 25.02
CA ALA A 486 16.35 -4.35 25.40
C ALA A 486 16.79 -3.79 26.77
N SER A 487 15.89 -3.16 27.52
CA SER A 487 16.14 -2.63 28.86
C SER A 487 15.12 -3.20 29.84
N ASN A 488 15.25 -4.50 30.15
CA ASN A 488 14.85 -5.11 31.43
C ASN A 488 15.48 -6.50 31.53
#